data_c60dad276182167837c05017f6803f67
#
_entry.id   c60dad276182167837c05017f6803f67
#
_cell.length_a   1.000
_cell.length_b   1.000
_cell.length_c   1.000
_cell.angle_alpha   90.00
_cell.angle_beta   90.00
_cell.angle_gamma   90.00
#
_symmetry.space_group_name_H-M   'P 1'
#
loop_
_entity.id
_entity.type
_entity.pdbx_description
1 polymer ?
#
loop_
_entity_poly.entity_id
_entity_poly.type
_entity_poly.pdbx_seq_one_letter_code
_entity_poly.pdbx_strand_id
1 'polypeptide(L)'
;MTALIVRAFERAIPSASDRYESSYMTSTATAAVKFRPDRRFWVVYFCLMMVMFLSSLDQTIVATALPTIVGDLSGVEHMAWVITAYTLAITVGMPLYGRLSDLIGRKTLYLIAIGLFLLGSALCGTAGTMITFIFYRFIQGLGGGGLMILSQAITGDLIPPRVRAAYMAPMGAMFGVSSVLGPLLGGWLTDSISWRRVFWINLPLGVVAWIACLFALKLPKHELAAKIDWLGLTFMDAGAVAIVLLATWG
;
A
#
# COMPACT_ATOMS: atom_id res chain seq x y z
N MET A 1 -47.53 47.78 -26.13
CA MET A 1 -47.88 47.39 -24.75
C MET A 1 -47.47 45.95 -24.45
N THR A 2 -47.69 45.01 -25.33
CA THR A 2 -47.30 43.57 -25.18
C THR A 2 -45.79 43.33 -25.02
N ALA A 3 -44.93 44.05 -25.77
CA ALA A 3 -43.47 43.87 -25.72
C ALA A 3 -42.83 44.35 -24.39
N LEU A 4 -43.48 45.29 -23.71
CA LEU A 4 -43.00 45.80 -22.42
C LEU A 4 -43.30 44.82 -21.26
N ILE A 5 -44.44 44.11 -21.36
CA ILE A 5 -44.86 43.11 -20.38
C ILE A 5 -43.97 41.86 -20.49
N VAL A 6 -43.62 41.43 -21.70
CA VAL A 6 -42.73 40.28 -21.93
C VAL A 6 -41.32 40.55 -21.38
N ARG A 7 -40.75 41.74 -21.61
CA ARG A 7 -39.43 42.12 -21.05
C ARG A 7 -39.45 42.29 -19.53
N ALA A 8 -40.56 42.67 -18.95
CA ALA A 8 -40.69 42.74 -17.49
C ALA A 8 -40.79 41.34 -16.87
N PHE A 9 -41.41 40.39 -17.57
CA PHE A 9 -41.56 39.02 -17.13
C PHE A 9 -40.23 38.23 -17.23
N GLU A 10 -39.45 38.47 -18.29
CA GLU A 10 -38.09 37.89 -18.45
C GLU A 10 -37.10 38.40 -17.38
N ARG A 11 -37.27 39.63 -16.87
CA ARG A 11 -36.44 40.18 -15.78
C ARG A 11 -36.87 39.71 -14.38
N ALA A 12 -38.11 39.29 -14.24
CA ALA A 12 -38.67 38.90 -12.94
C ALA A 12 -38.47 37.43 -12.56
N ILE A 13 -38.15 36.59 -13.53
CA ILE A 13 -37.88 35.16 -13.31
C ILE A 13 -36.44 34.88 -13.65
N PRO A 14 -35.52 34.78 -12.66
CA PRO A 14 -34.15 34.34 -12.91
C PRO A 14 -34.18 32.93 -13.56
N SER A 15 -33.43 32.77 -14.65
CA SER A 15 -33.40 31.52 -15.40
C SER A 15 -33.04 30.37 -14.46
N ALA A 16 -33.52 29.19 -14.77
CA ALA A 16 -33.15 27.99 -14.01
C ALA A 16 -31.62 27.84 -13.96
N SER A 17 -30.90 28.24 -15.02
CA SER A 17 -29.43 28.26 -15.10
C SER A 17 -28.83 29.21 -14.05
N ASP A 18 -29.37 30.42 -13.87
CA ASP A 18 -28.81 31.38 -12.89
C ASP A 18 -29.02 30.94 -11.45
N ARG A 19 -30.10 30.21 -11.17
CA ARG A 19 -30.32 29.57 -9.85
C ARG A 19 -29.40 28.41 -9.59
N TYR A 20 -29.13 27.62 -10.61
CA TYR A 20 -28.16 26.51 -10.52
C TYR A 20 -26.75 27.07 -10.32
N GLU A 21 -26.32 28.05 -11.14
CA GLU A 21 -24.99 28.66 -10.99
C GLU A 21 -24.81 29.37 -9.64
N SER A 22 -25.80 30.14 -9.17
CA SER A 22 -25.76 30.79 -7.86
C SER A 22 -25.71 29.76 -6.72
N SER A 23 -26.44 28.64 -6.83
CA SER A 23 -26.42 27.56 -5.83
C SER A 23 -25.11 26.82 -5.85
N TYR A 24 -24.51 26.59 -7.01
CA TYR A 24 -23.17 25.99 -7.13
C TYR A 24 -22.06 26.92 -6.63
N MET A 25 -22.15 28.24 -6.95
CA MET A 25 -21.15 29.22 -6.48
C MET A 25 -21.22 29.46 -4.97
N THR A 26 -22.41 29.46 -4.37
CA THR A 26 -22.56 29.55 -2.91
C THR A 26 -22.17 28.27 -2.20
N SER A 27 -22.37 27.11 -2.81
CA SER A 27 -21.92 25.83 -2.27
C SER A 27 -20.40 25.64 -2.35
N THR A 28 -19.72 26.21 -3.35
CA THR A 28 -18.25 26.19 -3.48
C THR A 28 -17.55 27.21 -2.57
N ALA A 29 -18.24 28.19 -2.07
CA ALA A 29 -17.72 29.18 -1.09
C ALA A 29 -17.75 28.68 0.37
N THR A 30 -18.21 27.43 0.61
CA THR A 30 -18.10 26.83 1.94
C THR A 30 -16.63 26.68 2.29
N ALA A 31 -16.20 27.48 3.25
CA ALA A 31 -14.85 27.69 3.77
C ALA A 31 -13.91 26.52 3.46
N ALA A 32 -12.88 26.78 2.68
CA ALA A 32 -11.78 25.85 2.48
C ALA A 32 -11.21 25.49 3.87
N VAL A 33 -11.69 24.40 4.46
CA VAL A 33 -11.12 23.85 5.70
C VAL A 33 -9.66 23.60 5.38
N LYS A 34 -8.82 24.55 5.83
CA LYS A 34 -7.36 24.47 5.64
C LYS A 34 -6.88 23.31 6.47
N PHE A 35 -6.64 22.17 5.83
CA PHE A 35 -6.06 21.02 6.48
C PHE A 35 -4.73 21.43 7.12
N ARG A 36 -4.66 21.38 8.45
CA ARG A 36 -3.45 21.69 9.22
C ARG A 36 -2.99 20.41 9.88
N PRO A 37 -1.99 19.72 9.30
CA PRO A 37 -1.44 18.53 9.91
C PRO A 37 -0.75 18.87 11.24
N ASP A 38 -1.09 18.13 12.29
CA ASP A 38 -0.45 18.24 13.59
C ASP A 38 0.86 17.41 13.63
N ARG A 39 1.63 17.54 14.71
CA ARG A 39 2.89 16.78 14.87
C ARG A 39 2.65 15.27 14.80
N ARG A 40 1.53 14.80 15.31
CA ARG A 40 1.17 13.39 15.33
C ARG A 40 0.87 12.85 13.93
N PHE A 41 0.17 13.64 13.11
CA PHE A 41 -0.07 13.31 11.71
C PHE A 41 1.24 13.06 10.98
N TRP A 42 2.25 13.93 11.14
CA TRP A 42 3.53 13.77 10.49
C TRP A 42 4.27 12.50 10.92
N VAL A 43 4.23 12.15 12.20
CA VAL A 43 4.83 10.90 12.69
C VAL A 43 4.19 9.70 12.01
N VAL A 44 2.85 9.63 11.98
CA VAL A 44 2.12 8.54 11.33
C VAL A 44 2.43 8.49 9.84
N TYR A 45 2.37 9.63 9.16
CA TYR A 45 2.59 9.73 7.72
C TYR A 45 4.00 9.26 7.33
N PHE A 46 5.03 9.71 8.04
CA PHE A 46 6.40 9.24 7.79
C PHE A 46 6.58 7.75 8.11
N CYS A 47 5.90 7.22 9.12
CA CYS A 47 5.91 5.78 9.38
C CYS A 47 5.28 4.99 8.23
N LEU A 48 4.14 5.44 7.70
CA LEU A 48 3.50 4.82 6.54
C LEU A 48 4.42 4.85 5.32
N MET A 49 5.05 6.00 5.04
CA MET A 49 6.03 6.14 3.95
C MET A 49 7.22 5.19 4.14
N MET A 50 7.77 5.12 5.35
CA MET A 50 8.92 4.26 5.66
C MET A 50 8.58 2.77 5.45
N VAL A 51 7.39 2.34 5.86
CA VAL A 51 6.94 0.96 5.66
C VAL A 51 6.71 0.65 4.17
N MET A 52 6.11 1.57 3.42
CA MET A 52 5.97 1.40 1.96
C MET A 52 7.31 1.37 1.25
N PHE A 53 8.22 2.26 1.64
CA PHE A 53 9.60 2.27 1.13
C PHE A 53 10.30 0.93 1.40
N LEU A 54 10.20 0.42 2.63
CA LEU A 54 10.80 -0.85 3.03
C LEU A 54 10.28 -2.02 2.19
N SER A 55 8.96 -2.11 2.00
CA SER A 55 8.33 -3.15 1.17
C SER A 55 8.74 -3.05 -0.30
N SER A 56 8.84 -1.84 -0.84
CA SER A 56 9.29 -1.60 -2.21
C SER A 56 10.78 -1.87 -2.39
N LEU A 57 11.59 -1.45 -1.42
CA LEU A 57 13.04 -1.67 -1.39
C LEU A 57 13.36 -3.17 -1.34
N ASP A 58 12.65 -3.94 -0.51
CA ASP A 58 12.81 -5.39 -0.41
C ASP A 58 12.64 -6.08 -1.77
N GLN A 59 11.65 -5.70 -2.56
CA GLN A 59 11.42 -6.28 -3.89
C GLN A 59 12.58 -5.99 -4.85
N THR A 60 13.07 -4.77 -4.87
CA THR A 60 14.13 -4.34 -5.80
C THR A 60 15.50 -4.87 -5.39
N ILE A 61 15.80 -4.94 -4.10
CA ILE A 61 17.04 -5.54 -3.57
C ILE A 61 17.07 -7.04 -3.87
N VAL A 62 15.95 -7.76 -3.61
CA VAL A 62 15.91 -9.22 -3.84
C VAL A 62 16.05 -9.54 -5.32
N ALA A 63 15.46 -8.76 -6.21
CA ALA A 63 15.63 -8.95 -7.66
C ALA A 63 17.12 -8.87 -8.08
N THR A 64 17.89 -7.96 -7.48
CA THR A 64 19.33 -7.82 -7.75
C THR A 64 20.16 -8.92 -7.11
N ALA A 65 19.81 -9.35 -5.88
CA ALA A 65 20.53 -10.41 -5.16
C ALA A 65 20.19 -11.82 -5.66
N LEU A 66 19.13 -11.96 -6.47
CA LEU A 66 18.55 -13.25 -6.85
C LEU A 66 19.55 -14.22 -7.50
N PRO A 67 20.43 -13.82 -8.44
CA PRO A 67 21.43 -14.73 -9.02
C PRO A 67 22.36 -15.33 -7.96
N THR A 68 22.82 -14.53 -7.01
CA THR A 68 23.69 -14.99 -5.91
C THR A 68 22.94 -15.93 -4.95
N ILE A 69 21.69 -15.61 -4.61
CA ILE A 69 20.81 -16.46 -3.77
C ILE A 69 20.62 -17.83 -4.42
N VAL A 70 20.31 -17.83 -5.72
CA VAL A 70 20.07 -19.06 -6.50
C VAL A 70 21.35 -19.91 -6.59
N GLY A 71 22.52 -19.28 -6.77
CA GLY A 71 23.80 -19.96 -6.76
C GLY A 71 24.12 -20.61 -5.41
N ASP A 72 23.93 -19.85 -4.31
CA ASP A 72 24.23 -20.32 -2.94
C ASP A 72 23.28 -21.45 -2.49
N LEU A 73 21.99 -21.37 -2.84
CA LEU A 73 20.98 -22.37 -2.51
C LEU A 73 20.83 -23.50 -3.55
N SER A 74 21.65 -23.50 -4.60
CA SER A 74 21.65 -24.52 -5.69
C SER A 74 20.25 -24.73 -6.30
N GLY A 75 19.50 -23.65 -6.52
CA GLY A 75 18.08 -23.72 -6.90
C GLY A 75 17.72 -23.03 -8.21
N VAL A 76 18.56 -23.15 -9.26
CA VAL A 76 18.37 -22.48 -10.56
C VAL A 76 17.00 -22.77 -11.18
N GLU A 77 16.52 -24.01 -11.10
CA GLU A 77 15.23 -24.44 -11.63
C GLU A 77 14.03 -23.74 -10.96
N HIS A 78 14.26 -23.24 -9.74
CA HIS A 78 13.19 -22.61 -8.94
C HIS A 78 13.31 -21.08 -8.87
N MET A 79 14.22 -20.48 -9.64
CA MET A 79 14.49 -19.04 -9.60
C MET A 79 13.24 -18.18 -9.80
N ALA A 80 12.40 -18.51 -10.77
CA ALA A 80 11.17 -17.78 -11.06
C ALA A 80 10.19 -17.82 -9.88
N TRP A 81 10.15 -18.93 -9.13
CA TRP A 81 9.26 -19.10 -7.98
C TRP A 81 9.52 -18.12 -6.84
N VAL A 82 10.74 -17.61 -6.68
CA VAL A 82 11.08 -16.63 -5.64
C VAL A 82 10.27 -15.34 -5.82
N ILE A 83 10.20 -14.84 -7.04
CA ILE A 83 9.46 -13.63 -7.36
C ILE A 83 7.96 -13.95 -7.42
N THR A 84 7.60 -15.07 -8.06
CA THR A 84 6.19 -15.47 -8.23
C THR A 84 5.50 -15.72 -6.90
N ALA A 85 6.12 -16.44 -5.96
CA ALA A 85 5.53 -16.72 -4.65
C ALA A 85 5.25 -15.44 -3.86
N TYR A 86 6.17 -14.49 -3.89
CA TYR A 86 5.98 -13.19 -3.24
C TYR A 86 4.86 -12.38 -3.92
N THR A 87 4.84 -12.33 -5.25
CA THR A 87 3.82 -11.60 -6.01
C THR A 87 2.43 -12.22 -5.83
N LEU A 88 2.31 -13.54 -5.86
CA LEU A 88 1.07 -14.25 -5.58
C LEU A 88 0.54 -13.92 -4.17
N ALA A 89 1.43 -13.96 -3.18
CA ALA A 89 1.06 -13.65 -1.80
C ALA A 89 0.57 -12.20 -1.65
N ILE A 90 1.21 -11.22 -2.31
CA ILE A 90 0.74 -9.83 -2.36
C ILE A 90 -0.64 -9.76 -3.02
N THR A 91 -0.80 -10.41 -4.18
CA THR A 91 -2.03 -10.35 -4.99
C THR A 91 -3.23 -10.88 -4.22
N VAL A 92 -3.09 -12.02 -3.56
CA VAL A 92 -4.14 -12.60 -2.69
C VAL A 92 -4.31 -11.79 -1.39
N GLY A 93 -3.23 -11.30 -0.83
CA GLY A 93 -3.25 -10.53 0.41
C GLY A 93 -4.00 -9.20 0.29
N MET A 94 -3.84 -8.46 -0.81
CA MET A 94 -4.41 -7.11 -0.96
C MET A 94 -5.93 -7.06 -0.76
N PRO A 95 -6.76 -7.84 -1.48
CA PRO A 95 -8.20 -7.82 -1.30
C PRO A 95 -8.62 -8.32 0.08
N LEU A 96 -7.92 -9.33 0.60
CA LEU A 96 -8.16 -9.87 1.93
C LEU A 96 -7.93 -8.81 3.02
N TYR A 97 -6.82 -8.11 2.98
CA TYR A 97 -6.52 -7.02 3.92
C TYR A 97 -7.49 -5.85 3.77
N GLY A 98 -7.90 -5.51 2.55
CA GLY A 98 -8.91 -4.48 2.32
C GLY A 98 -10.19 -4.79 3.08
N ARG A 99 -10.73 -5.99 2.96
CA ARG A 99 -11.98 -6.41 3.61
C ARG A 99 -11.82 -6.63 5.12
N LEU A 100 -10.75 -7.32 5.53
CA LEU A 100 -10.49 -7.56 6.96
C LEU A 100 -10.25 -6.26 7.73
N SER A 101 -9.73 -5.21 7.09
CA SER A 101 -9.48 -3.93 7.73
C SER A 101 -10.75 -3.22 8.21
N ASP A 102 -11.86 -3.45 7.50
CA ASP A 102 -13.16 -2.90 7.87
C ASP A 102 -13.81 -3.63 9.05
N LEU A 103 -13.44 -4.91 9.30
CA LEU A 103 -13.95 -5.72 10.42
C LEU A 103 -13.11 -5.61 11.69
N ILE A 104 -11.78 -5.79 11.56
CA ILE A 104 -10.86 -5.89 12.71
C ILE A 104 -10.31 -4.51 13.08
N GLY A 105 -10.40 -3.57 12.13
CA GLY A 105 -9.84 -2.24 12.26
C GLY A 105 -8.44 -2.12 11.64
N ARG A 106 -8.24 -1.02 10.90
CA ARG A 106 -7.05 -0.79 10.06
C ARG A 106 -5.75 -0.80 10.86
N LYS A 107 -5.74 -0.25 12.08
CA LYS A 107 -4.53 -0.22 12.93
C LYS A 107 -4.06 -1.62 13.29
N THR A 108 -4.95 -2.46 13.81
CA THR A 108 -4.61 -3.82 14.26
C THR A 108 -4.08 -4.64 13.08
N LEU A 109 -4.79 -4.57 11.96
CA LEU A 109 -4.40 -5.33 10.77
C LEU A 109 -3.08 -4.84 10.17
N TYR A 110 -2.82 -3.52 10.23
CA TYR A 110 -1.56 -2.95 9.78
C TYR A 110 -0.36 -3.42 10.62
N LEU A 111 -0.52 -3.48 11.94
CA LEU A 111 0.50 -4.00 12.85
C LEU A 111 0.77 -5.50 12.61
N ILE A 112 -0.27 -6.28 12.34
CA ILE A 112 -0.14 -7.69 11.95
C ILE A 112 0.61 -7.81 10.63
N ALA A 113 0.28 -7.00 9.62
CA ALA A 113 0.95 -7.02 8.32
C ALA A 113 2.44 -6.67 8.42
N ILE A 114 2.81 -5.63 9.22
CA ILE A 114 4.22 -5.31 9.48
C ILE A 114 4.91 -6.50 10.18
N GLY A 115 4.29 -7.06 11.22
CA GLY A 115 4.83 -8.21 11.95
C GLY A 115 5.06 -9.41 11.05
N LEU A 116 4.10 -9.73 10.17
CA LEU A 116 4.19 -10.82 9.21
C LEU A 116 5.30 -10.59 8.18
N PHE A 117 5.43 -9.35 7.68
CA PHE A 117 6.50 -8.97 6.77
C PHE A 117 7.88 -9.12 7.42
N LEU A 118 8.05 -8.67 8.67
CA LEU A 118 9.30 -8.78 9.41
C LEU A 118 9.64 -10.23 9.73
N LEU A 119 8.65 -11.02 10.13
CA LEU A 119 8.83 -12.46 10.37
C LEU A 119 9.29 -13.17 9.09
N GLY A 120 8.59 -12.93 7.97
CA GLY A 120 8.97 -13.49 6.68
C GLY A 120 10.38 -13.06 6.26
N SER A 121 10.75 -11.79 6.49
CA SER A 121 12.09 -11.27 6.22
C SER A 121 13.16 -11.97 7.06
N ALA A 122 12.94 -12.10 8.38
CA ALA A 122 13.86 -12.83 9.25
C ALA A 122 14.05 -14.30 8.80
N LEU A 123 12.94 -14.97 8.48
CA LEU A 123 12.97 -16.34 7.98
C LEU A 123 13.73 -16.45 6.65
N CYS A 124 13.54 -15.53 5.70
CA CYS A 124 14.31 -15.50 4.45
C CYS A 124 15.81 -15.39 4.70
N GLY A 125 16.23 -14.58 5.67
CA GLY A 125 17.63 -14.45 6.06
C GLY A 125 18.25 -15.71 6.67
N THR A 126 17.43 -16.68 7.15
CA THR A 126 17.88 -17.96 7.74
C THR A 126 17.70 -19.15 6.81
N ALA A 127 17.19 -18.96 5.60
CA ALA A 127 16.88 -20.04 4.69
C ALA A 127 18.13 -20.83 4.31
N GLY A 128 18.03 -22.16 4.40
CA GLY A 128 19.09 -23.11 4.04
C GLY A 128 18.86 -23.83 2.71
N THR A 129 17.63 -23.79 2.17
CA THR A 129 17.28 -24.41 0.88
C THR A 129 16.40 -23.47 0.06
N MET A 130 16.40 -23.66 -1.26
CA MET A 130 15.58 -22.84 -2.18
C MET A 130 14.09 -22.98 -1.89
N ILE A 131 13.60 -24.16 -1.57
CA ILE A 131 12.20 -24.43 -1.27
C ILE A 131 11.76 -23.68 0.00
N THR A 132 12.56 -23.75 1.07
CA THR A 132 12.27 -23.01 2.30
C THR A 132 12.30 -21.50 2.07
N PHE A 133 13.22 -21.02 1.25
CA PHE A 133 13.31 -19.62 0.88
C PHE A 133 12.05 -19.13 0.15
N ILE A 134 11.56 -19.89 -0.84
CA ILE A 134 10.32 -19.58 -1.58
C ILE A 134 9.13 -19.53 -0.63
N PHE A 135 9.02 -20.50 0.28
CA PHE A 135 7.95 -20.50 1.28
C PHE A 135 8.01 -19.27 2.22
N TYR A 136 9.20 -18.89 2.64
CA TYR A 136 9.40 -17.69 3.47
C TYR A 136 9.10 -16.40 2.71
N ARG A 137 9.42 -16.36 1.40
CA ARG A 137 9.03 -15.27 0.51
C ARG A 137 7.51 -15.15 0.38
N PHE A 138 6.80 -16.26 0.34
CA PHE A 138 5.33 -16.23 0.34
C PHE A 138 4.78 -15.62 1.63
N ILE A 139 5.29 -16.02 2.80
CA ILE A 139 4.90 -15.43 4.09
C ILE A 139 5.18 -13.92 4.12
N GLN A 140 6.36 -13.51 3.66
CA GLN A 140 6.76 -12.11 3.59
C GLN A 140 5.86 -11.31 2.63
N GLY A 141 5.51 -11.89 1.49
CA GLY A 141 4.61 -11.30 0.51
C GLY A 141 3.19 -11.06 1.04
N LEU A 142 2.65 -11.99 1.86
CA LEU A 142 1.39 -11.77 2.56
C LEU A 142 1.44 -10.49 3.41
N GLY A 143 2.52 -10.31 4.19
CA GLY A 143 2.74 -9.05 4.91
C GLY A 143 2.83 -7.85 3.97
N GLY A 144 3.64 -7.95 2.91
CA GLY A 144 3.88 -6.91 1.92
C GLY A 144 2.61 -6.37 1.26
N GLY A 145 1.68 -7.25 0.88
CA GLY A 145 0.37 -6.86 0.34
C GLY A 145 -0.44 -6.02 1.33
N GLY A 146 -0.44 -6.42 2.61
CA GLY A 146 -1.07 -5.64 3.68
C GLY A 146 -0.44 -4.27 3.87
N LEU A 147 0.91 -4.18 3.81
CA LEU A 147 1.62 -2.90 3.95
C LEU A 147 1.21 -1.90 2.89
N MET A 148 1.08 -2.32 1.64
CA MET A 148 0.72 -1.45 0.52
C MET A 148 -0.71 -0.94 0.63
N ILE A 149 -1.67 -1.85 0.75
CA ILE A 149 -3.10 -1.47 0.70
C ILE A 149 -3.51 -0.70 1.97
N LEU A 150 -3.04 -1.13 3.14
CA LEU A 150 -3.42 -0.48 4.39
C LEU A 150 -2.75 0.88 4.58
N SER A 151 -1.51 1.09 4.10
CA SER A 151 -0.89 2.42 4.10
C SER A 151 -1.70 3.42 3.29
N GLN A 152 -2.19 3.04 2.11
CA GLN A 152 -3.04 3.87 1.28
C GLN A 152 -4.41 4.11 1.94
N ALA A 153 -5.02 3.07 2.51
CA ALA A 153 -6.29 3.16 3.20
C ALA A 153 -6.22 4.09 4.43
N ILE A 154 -5.19 3.93 5.26
CA ILE A 154 -4.97 4.77 6.45
C ILE A 154 -4.71 6.23 6.04
N THR A 155 -3.91 6.44 4.98
CA THR A 155 -3.69 7.78 4.43
C THR A 155 -5.00 8.40 3.94
N GLY A 156 -5.86 7.60 3.29
CA GLY A 156 -7.18 8.00 2.87
C GLY A 156 -8.12 8.42 4.00
N ASP A 157 -7.98 7.82 5.19
CA ASP A 157 -8.77 8.18 6.39
C ASP A 157 -8.26 9.45 7.07
N LEU A 158 -6.94 9.65 7.05
CA LEU A 158 -6.30 10.76 7.74
C LEU A 158 -6.38 12.08 6.95
N ILE A 159 -6.55 12.00 5.63
CA ILE A 159 -6.40 13.15 4.74
C ILE A 159 -7.72 13.42 3.99
N PRO A 160 -8.23 14.65 4.08
CA PRO A 160 -9.42 15.06 3.33
C PRO A 160 -9.24 14.83 1.81
N PRO A 161 -10.30 14.41 1.09
CA PRO A 161 -10.21 14.06 -0.34
C PRO A 161 -9.60 15.15 -1.22
N ARG A 162 -9.85 16.43 -0.92
CA ARG A 162 -9.37 17.59 -1.70
C ARG A 162 -7.84 17.73 -1.75
N VAL A 163 -7.14 17.31 -0.70
CA VAL A 163 -5.68 17.45 -0.60
C VAL A 163 -4.96 16.10 -0.64
N ARG A 164 -5.70 14.99 -0.67
CA ARG A 164 -5.18 13.62 -0.61
C ARG A 164 -4.13 13.32 -1.69
N ALA A 165 -4.36 13.76 -2.93
CA ALA A 165 -3.44 13.54 -4.03
C ALA A 165 -2.02 14.07 -3.75
N ALA A 166 -1.92 15.25 -3.11
CA ALA A 166 -0.63 15.86 -2.75
C ALA A 166 0.17 15.02 -1.74
N TYR A 167 -0.50 14.27 -0.87
CA TYR A 167 0.16 13.38 0.09
C TYR A 167 0.36 11.96 -0.44
N MET A 168 -0.45 11.50 -1.39
CA MET A 168 -0.24 10.21 -2.04
C MET A 168 0.92 10.23 -3.04
N ALA A 169 1.20 11.37 -3.68
CA ALA A 169 2.29 11.50 -4.64
C ALA A 169 3.67 11.17 -4.03
N PRO A 170 4.08 11.69 -2.85
CA PRO A 170 5.32 11.29 -2.20
C PRO A 170 5.37 9.80 -1.83
N MET A 171 4.24 9.19 -1.45
CA MET A 171 4.19 7.75 -1.19
C MET A 171 4.49 6.94 -2.45
N GLY A 172 3.93 7.36 -3.60
CA GLY A 172 4.26 6.77 -4.91
C GLY A 172 5.72 6.97 -5.30
N ALA A 173 6.32 8.12 -4.96
CA ALA A 173 7.73 8.40 -5.23
C ALA A 173 8.69 7.44 -4.49
N MET A 174 8.25 6.82 -3.37
CA MET A 174 9.06 5.81 -2.67
C MET A 174 9.41 4.61 -3.57
N PHE A 175 8.53 4.24 -4.49
CA PHE A 175 8.83 3.20 -5.48
C PHE A 175 9.96 3.63 -6.44
N GLY A 176 9.93 4.89 -6.90
CA GLY A 176 10.99 5.44 -7.73
C GLY A 176 12.33 5.50 -7.00
N VAL A 177 12.34 5.91 -5.73
CA VAL A 177 13.55 5.91 -4.91
C VAL A 177 14.06 4.49 -4.68
N SER A 178 13.17 3.54 -4.39
CA SER A 178 13.52 2.12 -4.19
C SER A 178 14.10 1.48 -5.46
N SER A 179 13.62 1.87 -6.64
CA SER A 179 14.12 1.32 -7.91
C SER A 179 15.58 1.69 -8.20
N VAL A 180 16.06 2.78 -7.62
CA VAL A 180 17.47 3.22 -7.71
C VAL A 180 18.29 2.68 -6.54
N LEU A 181 17.80 2.83 -5.32
CA LEU A 181 18.51 2.39 -4.12
C LEU A 181 18.58 0.87 -3.99
N GLY A 182 17.56 0.15 -4.49
CA GLY A 182 17.49 -1.30 -4.41
C GLY A 182 18.69 -1.99 -5.05
N PRO A 183 18.97 -1.78 -6.34
CA PRO A 183 20.13 -2.35 -7.00
C PRO A 183 21.46 -1.95 -6.36
N LEU A 184 21.60 -0.68 -5.93
CA LEU A 184 22.83 -0.21 -5.28
C LEU A 184 23.08 -0.90 -3.94
N LEU A 185 22.09 -0.94 -3.07
CA LEU A 185 22.18 -1.61 -1.77
C LEU A 185 22.24 -3.13 -1.92
N GLY A 186 21.47 -3.70 -2.86
CA GLY A 186 21.44 -5.13 -3.12
C GLY A 186 22.78 -5.66 -3.61
N GLY A 187 23.37 -5.00 -4.61
CA GLY A 187 24.70 -5.33 -5.10
C GLY A 187 25.75 -5.17 -4.02
N TRP A 188 25.81 -4.01 -3.36
CA TRP A 188 26.78 -3.75 -2.30
C TRP A 188 26.72 -4.75 -1.14
N LEU A 189 25.52 -5.04 -0.62
CA LEU A 189 25.35 -5.99 0.49
C LEU A 189 25.69 -7.42 0.07
N THR A 190 25.32 -7.80 -1.15
CA THR A 190 25.54 -9.15 -1.67
C THR A 190 27.02 -9.42 -1.92
N ASP A 191 27.73 -8.43 -2.51
CA ASP A 191 29.13 -8.59 -2.87
C ASP A 191 30.08 -8.39 -1.68
N SER A 192 29.73 -7.47 -0.74
CA SER A 192 30.64 -7.13 0.37
C SER A 192 30.48 -8.01 1.59
N ILE A 193 29.28 -8.54 1.86
CA ILE A 193 28.99 -9.22 3.13
C ILE A 193 28.28 -10.57 2.89
N SER A 194 27.01 -10.54 2.53
CA SER A 194 26.17 -11.71 2.24
C SER A 194 24.77 -11.26 1.82
N TRP A 195 24.15 -11.95 0.87
CA TRP A 195 22.78 -11.74 0.46
C TRP A 195 21.77 -11.85 1.63
N ARG A 196 22.07 -12.61 2.66
CA ARG A 196 21.20 -12.74 3.86
C ARG A 196 21.00 -11.42 4.57
N ARG A 197 21.97 -10.50 4.52
CA ARG A 197 21.89 -9.15 5.12
C ARG A 197 20.81 -8.28 4.49
N VAL A 198 20.46 -8.54 3.26
CA VAL A 198 19.35 -7.88 2.56
C VAL A 198 18.04 -8.02 3.35
N PHE A 199 17.81 -9.17 3.95
CA PHE A 199 16.60 -9.42 4.76
C PHE A 199 16.71 -8.87 6.19
N TRP A 200 17.91 -8.94 6.76
CA TRP A 200 18.14 -8.44 8.11
C TRP A 200 18.04 -6.91 8.23
N ILE A 201 18.29 -6.15 7.16
CA ILE A 201 18.15 -4.69 7.16
C ILE A 201 16.69 -4.23 7.35
N ASN A 202 15.72 -5.07 6.97
CA ASN A 202 14.30 -4.80 7.16
C ASN A 202 13.89 -4.80 8.63
N LEU A 203 14.58 -5.56 9.49
CA LEU A 203 14.17 -5.73 10.88
C LEU A 203 14.29 -4.45 11.71
N PRO A 204 15.45 -3.79 11.80
CA PRO A 204 15.56 -2.59 12.62
C PRO A 204 14.63 -1.49 12.17
N LEU A 205 14.52 -1.25 10.86
CA LEU A 205 13.66 -0.22 10.30
C LEU A 205 12.17 -0.55 10.50
N GLY A 206 11.80 -1.81 10.26
CA GLY A 206 10.42 -2.25 10.40
C GLY A 206 9.97 -2.32 11.86
N VAL A 207 10.84 -2.69 12.82
CA VAL A 207 10.53 -2.65 14.25
C VAL A 207 10.32 -1.22 14.72
N VAL A 208 11.15 -0.27 14.28
CA VAL A 208 10.96 1.15 14.59
C VAL A 208 9.62 1.65 14.05
N ALA A 209 9.28 1.31 12.80
CA ALA A 209 7.99 1.66 12.20
C ALA A 209 6.82 0.99 12.95
N TRP A 210 6.96 -0.28 13.33
CA TRP A 210 5.94 -1.01 14.06
C TRP A 210 5.64 -0.36 15.42
N ILE A 211 6.68 -0.05 16.18
CA ILE A 211 6.58 0.65 17.49
C ILE A 211 5.96 2.04 17.30
N ALA A 212 6.41 2.80 16.32
CA ALA A 212 5.88 4.13 16.05
C ALA A 212 4.39 4.07 15.65
N CYS A 213 3.99 3.12 14.81
CA CYS A 213 2.58 2.91 14.46
C CYS A 213 1.75 2.45 15.68
N LEU A 214 2.30 1.60 16.55
CA LEU A 214 1.62 1.13 17.75
C LEU A 214 1.19 2.30 18.65
N PHE A 215 2.05 3.28 18.86
CA PHE A 215 1.80 4.42 19.75
C PHE A 215 1.15 5.61 19.04
N ALA A 216 1.58 5.93 17.83
CA ALA A 216 1.12 7.13 17.11
C ALA A 216 -0.21 6.91 16.38
N LEU A 217 -0.52 5.71 15.87
CA LEU A 217 -1.70 5.46 15.07
C LEU A 217 -2.94 5.30 15.96
N LYS A 218 -3.77 6.37 16.02
CA LYS A 218 -5.10 6.34 16.66
C LYS A 218 -6.13 6.60 15.58
N LEU A 219 -6.72 5.55 15.05
CA LEU A 219 -7.82 5.62 14.11
C LEU A 219 -9.14 5.41 14.84
N PRO A 220 -10.20 6.13 14.47
CA PRO A 220 -11.52 5.80 14.95
C PRO A 220 -11.89 4.39 14.51
N LYS A 221 -12.45 3.60 15.41
CA LYS A 221 -13.03 2.30 15.02
C LYS A 221 -14.25 2.58 14.15
N HIS A 222 -14.16 2.26 12.89
CA HIS A 222 -15.35 2.15 12.03
C HIS A 222 -15.93 0.75 12.26
N GLU A 223 -16.97 0.67 13.05
CA GLU A 223 -17.79 -0.54 13.14
C GLU A 223 -18.74 -0.55 11.94
N LEU A 224 -18.22 -0.89 10.79
CA LEU A 224 -19.08 -1.23 9.66
C LEU A 224 -19.50 -2.69 9.84
N ALA A 225 -20.80 -2.93 10.02
CA ALA A 225 -21.40 -4.25 9.96
C ALA A 225 -21.41 -4.76 8.49
N ALA A 226 -20.25 -4.80 7.86
CA ALA A 226 -20.11 -5.26 6.50
C ALA A 226 -20.05 -6.80 6.50
N LYS A 227 -21.02 -7.43 5.89
CA LYS A 227 -20.94 -8.87 5.59
C LYS A 227 -19.86 -9.06 4.51
N ILE A 228 -18.89 -9.93 4.79
CA ILE A 228 -17.88 -10.29 3.77
C ILE A 228 -18.56 -11.23 2.76
N ASP A 229 -18.48 -10.84 1.50
CA ASP A 229 -18.78 -11.74 0.38
C ASP A 229 -17.56 -12.63 0.12
N TRP A 230 -17.47 -13.75 0.83
CA TRP A 230 -16.38 -14.70 0.69
C TRP A 230 -16.32 -15.31 -0.71
N LEU A 231 -17.47 -15.47 -1.35
CA LEU A 231 -17.55 -16.10 -2.67
C LEU A 231 -17.02 -15.15 -3.76
N GLY A 232 -17.40 -13.87 -3.70
CA GLY A 232 -16.85 -12.85 -4.59
C GLY A 232 -15.34 -12.66 -4.39
N LEU A 233 -14.86 -12.67 -3.14
CA LEU A 233 -13.45 -12.55 -2.82
C LEU A 233 -12.63 -13.73 -3.39
N THR A 234 -13.11 -14.98 -3.20
CA THR A 234 -12.40 -16.16 -3.72
C THR A 234 -12.33 -16.18 -5.24
N PHE A 235 -13.41 -15.79 -5.96
CA PHE A 235 -13.37 -15.69 -7.41
C PHE A 235 -12.42 -14.61 -7.90
N MET A 236 -12.39 -13.45 -7.23
CA MET A 236 -11.48 -12.37 -7.57
C MET A 236 -10.01 -12.80 -7.37
N ASP A 237 -9.71 -13.42 -6.23
CA ASP A 237 -8.37 -13.93 -5.93
C ASP A 237 -7.96 -15.05 -6.88
N ALA A 238 -8.85 -15.99 -7.18
CA ALA A 238 -8.57 -17.07 -8.13
C ALA A 238 -8.28 -16.51 -9.54
N GLY A 239 -9.04 -15.52 -10.01
CA GLY A 239 -8.77 -14.84 -11.27
C GLY A 239 -7.43 -14.13 -11.30
N ALA A 240 -7.11 -13.41 -10.23
CA ALA A 240 -5.83 -12.69 -10.12
C ALA A 240 -4.64 -13.66 -10.07
N VAL A 241 -4.75 -14.75 -9.30
CA VAL A 241 -3.75 -15.84 -9.26
C VAL A 241 -3.55 -16.46 -10.64
N ALA A 242 -4.64 -16.77 -11.34
CA ALA A 242 -4.56 -17.34 -12.69
C ALA A 242 -3.81 -16.40 -13.66
N ILE A 243 -4.08 -15.09 -13.62
CA ILE A 243 -3.38 -14.10 -14.45
C ILE A 243 -1.88 -14.06 -14.11
N VAL A 244 -1.52 -14.04 -12.81
CA VAL A 244 -0.10 -14.04 -12.40
C VAL A 244 0.61 -15.30 -12.86
N LEU A 245 -0.02 -16.47 -12.72
CA LEU A 245 0.56 -17.74 -13.17
C LEU A 245 0.70 -17.80 -14.70
N LEU A 246 -0.30 -17.35 -15.45
CA LEU A 246 -0.23 -17.26 -16.91
C LEU A 246 0.89 -16.29 -17.36
N ALA A 247 1.06 -15.15 -16.71
CA ALA A 247 2.11 -14.19 -17.04
C ALA A 247 3.51 -14.71 -16.70
N THR A 248 3.63 -15.66 -15.77
CA THR A 248 4.94 -16.20 -15.33
C THR A 248 5.33 -17.46 -16.10
N TRP A 249 4.36 -18.28 -16.55
CA TRP A 249 4.57 -19.62 -17.10
C TRP A 249 3.92 -19.86 -18.48
N GLY A 250 3.10 -18.92 -18.98
CA GLY A 250 2.55 -18.92 -20.34
C GLY A 250 3.44 -18.20 -21.32
#